data_a166e722bfa00d3f517108d5ac64c3f4
#
_entry.id   a166e722bfa00d3f517108d5ac64c3f4
#
_cell.length_a   1.000
_cell.length_b   1.000
_cell.length_c   1.000
_cell.angle_alpha   90.00
_cell.angle_beta   90.00
_cell.angle_gamma   90.00
#
_symmetry.space_group_name_H-M   'P 1'
#
loop_
_entity.id
_entity.type
_entity.pdbx_description
1 polymer ?
#
loop_
_entity_poly.entity_id
_entity_poly.type
_entity_poly.pdbx_seq_one_letter_code
_entity_poly.pdbx_strand_id
1 'polypeptide(L)'
;MVSLFSLFPTKSAESTATSSSNKIQVALLLDTSNSMDGLIEQAKSRLWNIINTLTTLKYDGKEPQIEIALYEYGNDGLSSANNFIRQVAPLTTDLDLISEKLFALRTNGGSEYCGAVIQNAVKTLKWNDGNADMKLIYIAGNEPFNQGPINYKEAISHALTNKIYVNTILCGSNYHDELQEWKDGATRGQGKFFVINSDKVLSYIDTPYDRDIDKLNQQLNDTYIGYGKKGKEKKIMQTTQDYNAESKSMANKVERVVSKSKGVYKNAEWDIVDKYKDNPSAIQTMESEELPEELKGKSPKQTAEFIQQKSKERDEINQKIKDLSLKRQQYIDAENKKSGNDKDDLGKAIETSIIELGLKIGYKKSGN
;
A
#
# COMPACT_ATOMS: atom_id res chain seq x y z
N MET A 1 -7.21 16.02 -72.82
CA MET A 1 -7.85 15.92 -71.50
C MET A 1 -6.81 15.39 -70.57
N VAL A 2 -6.24 16.30 -69.73
CA VAL A 2 -5.23 15.92 -68.72
C VAL A 2 -5.95 16.00 -67.39
N SER A 3 -6.05 14.85 -66.67
CA SER A 3 -6.73 14.74 -65.40
C SER A 3 -5.70 15.03 -64.29
N LEU A 4 -5.90 16.11 -63.53
CA LEU A 4 -5.14 16.43 -62.31
C LEU A 4 -5.70 15.59 -61.16
N PHE A 5 -4.87 14.67 -60.61
CA PHE A 5 -5.10 14.06 -59.30
C PHE A 5 -4.51 14.97 -58.20
N SER A 6 -5.38 15.53 -57.39
CA SER A 6 -4.97 16.26 -56.19
C SER A 6 -4.70 15.26 -55.08
N LEU A 7 -3.44 15.20 -54.61
CA LEU A 7 -3.02 14.49 -53.41
C LEU A 7 -3.34 15.36 -52.19
N PHE A 8 -4.31 14.94 -51.38
CA PHE A 8 -4.48 15.47 -50.00
C PHE A 8 -3.54 14.71 -49.06
N PRO A 9 -2.78 15.40 -48.21
CA PRO A 9 -1.99 14.73 -47.19
C PRO A 9 -2.93 14.21 -46.09
N THR A 10 -2.95 12.88 -45.89
CA THR A 10 -3.58 12.25 -44.75
C THR A 10 -2.78 12.62 -43.51
N LYS A 11 -3.38 13.43 -42.62
CA LYS A 11 -2.89 13.71 -41.27
C LYS A 11 -2.95 12.40 -40.49
N SER A 12 -1.79 11.80 -40.22
CA SER A 12 -1.66 10.71 -39.27
C SER A 12 -2.12 11.18 -37.93
N ALA A 13 -3.17 10.57 -37.39
CA ALA A 13 -3.55 10.75 -35.99
C ALA A 13 -2.40 10.25 -35.09
N GLU A 14 -1.69 11.16 -34.49
CA GLU A 14 -0.82 10.82 -33.35
C GLU A 14 -1.73 10.22 -32.29
N SER A 15 -1.61 8.91 -32.12
CA SER A 15 -2.10 8.20 -30.95
C SER A 15 -1.37 8.79 -29.74
N THR A 16 -2.05 9.63 -28.97
CA THR A 16 -1.61 9.98 -27.61
C THR A 16 -1.62 8.70 -26.78
N ALA A 17 -0.50 7.99 -26.81
CA ALA A 17 -0.24 6.93 -25.86
C ALA A 17 -0.29 7.57 -24.47
N THR A 18 -1.40 7.41 -23.77
CA THR A 18 -1.46 7.62 -22.33
C THR A 18 -0.36 6.75 -21.73
N SER A 19 0.72 7.36 -21.26
CA SER A 19 1.78 6.64 -20.57
C SER A 19 1.17 6.04 -19.31
N SER A 20 0.78 4.76 -19.40
CA SER A 20 0.33 4.01 -18.23
C SER A 20 1.48 4.05 -17.22
N SER A 21 1.24 4.67 -16.06
CA SER A 21 2.22 4.64 -14.97
C SER A 21 2.40 3.19 -14.55
N ASN A 22 3.66 2.75 -14.40
CA ASN A 22 3.95 1.42 -13.90
C ASN A 22 3.33 1.25 -12.52
N LYS A 23 2.80 0.06 -12.24
CA LYS A 23 2.13 -0.24 -10.98
C LYS A 23 2.92 -1.24 -10.15
N ILE A 24 2.88 -1.04 -8.84
CA ILE A 24 3.19 -2.07 -7.86
C ILE A 24 1.89 -2.44 -7.17
N GLN A 25 1.44 -3.67 -7.37
CA GLN A 25 0.21 -4.20 -6.81
C GLN A 25 0.54 -5.29 -5.80
N VAL A 26 0.10 -5.11 -4.56
CA VAL A 26 0.38 -6.02 -3.45
C VAL A 26 -0.93 -6.53 -2.86
N ALA A 27 -1.13 -7.85 -2.83
CA ALA A 27 -2.21 -8.48 -2.08
C ALA A 27 -1.66 -9.10 -0.80
N LEU A 28 -2.17 -8.66 0.34
CA LEU A 28 -1.89 -9.22 1.65
C LEU A 28 -2.99 -10.22 2.00
N LEU A 29 -2.65 -11.50 2.11
CA LEU A 29 -3.55 -12.58 2.50
C LEU A 29 -3.17 -13.02 3.91
N LEU A 30 -3.97 -12.60 4.90
CA LEU A 30 -3.67 -12.78 6.31
C LEU A 30 -4.59 -13.85 6.90
N ASP A 31 -3.99 -14.83 7.53
CA ASP A 31 -4.68 -15.76 8.38
C ASP A 31 -5.24 -15.01 9.60
N THR A 32 -6.54 -15.19 9.85
CA THR A 32 -7.24 -14.63 10.99
C THR A 32 -7.86 -15.71 11.87
N SER A 33 -7.25 -16.89 11.92
CA SER A 33 -7.55 -17.92 12.92
C SER A 33 -7.12 -17.48 14.33
N ASN A 34 -7.55 -18.17 15.36
CA ASN A 34 -7.30 -17.81 16.76
C ASN A 34 -5.80 -17.70 17.12
N SER A 35 -4.95 -18.48 16.48
CA SER A 35 -3.50 -18.47 16.73
C SER A 35 -2.79 -17.24 16.16
N MET A 36 -3.48 -16.38 15.38
CA MET A 36 -2.86 -15.33 14.55
C MET A 36 -3.00 -13.91 15.09
N ASP A 37 -3.39 -13.72 16.36
CA ASP A 37 -3.47 -12.38 16.98
C ASP A 37 -2.17 -11.59 16.81
N GLY A 38 -1.04 -12.21 17.07
CA GLY A 38 0.28 -11.59 16.93
C GLY A 38 0.62 -11.22 15.48
N LEU A 39 0.25 -12.03 14.48
CA LEU A 39 0.40 -11.69 13.07
C LEU A 39 -0.38 -10.41 12.72
N ILE A 40 -1.63 -10.33 13.13
CA ILE A 40 -2.48 -9.17 12.86
C ILE A 40 -1.92 -7.92 13.53
N GLU A 41 -1.41 -8.04 14.77
CA GLU A 41 -0.76 -6.92 15.45
C GLU A 41 0.55 -6.48 14.77
N GLN A 42 1.35 -7.42 14.25
CA GLN A 42 2.53 -7.09 13.45
C GLN A 42 2.13 -6.44 12.11
N ALA A 43 1.09 -6.91 11.43
CA ALA A 43 0.60 -6.31 10.20
C ALA A 43 0.14 -4.85 10.42
N LYS A 44 -0.64 -4.59 11.49
CA LYS A 44 -1.04 -3.22 11.89
C LYS A 44 0.16 -2.32 12.16
N SER A 45 1.18 -2.88 12.77
CA SER A 45 2.39 -2.16 13.17
C SER A 45 3.35 -1.89 12.02
N ARG A 46 3.33 -2.69 10.95
CA ARG A 46 4.29 -2.61 9.84
C ARG A 46 3.72 -2.05 8.53
N LEU A 47 2.41 -1.82 8.45
CA LEU A 47 1.77 -1.33 7.23
C LEU A 47 2.50 -0.10 6.64
N TRP A 48 2.76 0.91 7.46
CA TRP A 48 3.37 2.16 7.00
C TRP A 48 4.85 1.99 6.62
N ASN A 49 5.55 1.10 7.31
CA ASN A 49 6.92 0.73 6.95
C ASN A 49 6.97 0.05 5.57
N ILE A 50 6.05 -0.89 5.31
CA ILE A 50 5.91 -1.56 4.01
C ILE A 50 5.63 -0.53 2.90
N ILE A 51 4.67 0.37 3.12
CA ILE A 51 4.35 1.43 2.16
C ILE A 51 5.57 2.32 1.90
N ASN A 52 6.29 2.72 2.96
CA ASN A 52 7.49 3.52 2.82
C ASN A 52 8.58 2.81 2.01
N THR A 53 8.72 1.50 2.16
CA THR A 53 9.66 0.69 1.36
C THR A 53 9.26 0.68 -0.11
N LEU A 54 7.99 0.44 -0.43
CA LEU A 54 7.48 0.45 -1.80
C LEU A 54 7.77 1.78 -2.51
N THR A 55 7.68 2.90 -1.80
CA THR A 55 7.96 4.25 -2.36
C THR A 55 9.44 4.51 -2.66
N THR A 56 10.35 3.65 -2.20
CA THR A 56 11.78 3.78 -2.55
C THR A 56 12.09 3.22 -3.95
N LEU A 57 11.19 2.45 -4.53
CA LEU A 57 11.40 1.86 -5.85
C LEU A 57 10.98 2.82 -6.96
N LYS A 58 11.83 2.92 -8.00
CA LYS A 58 11.55 3.68 -9.21
C LYS A 58 11.80 2.83 -10.44
N TYR A 59 10.96 2.98 -11.45
CA TYR A 59 11.15 2.38 -12.75
C TYR A 59 11.39 3.47 -13.79
N ASP A 60 12.52 3.42 -14.50
CA ASP A 60 12.96 4.50 -15.41
C ASP A 60 12.90 5.90 -14.78
N GLY A 61 13.30 5.99 -13.50
CA GLY A 61 13.32 7.24 -12.72
C GLY A 61 11.95 7.72 -12.25
N LYS A 62 10.85 7.06 -12.63
CA LYS A 62 9.47 7.42 -12.24
C LYS A 62 9.01 6.62 -11.04
N GLU A 63 8.21 7.26 -10.19
CA GLU A 63 7.53 6.60 -9.07
C GLU A 63 6.37 5.74 -9.59
N PRO A 64 6.27 4.46 -9.18
CA PRO A 64 5.13 3.62 -9.55
C PRO A 64 3.88 4.03 -8.79
N GLN A 65 2.72 3.74 -9.34
CA GLN A 65 1.47 3.76 -8.59
C GLN A 65 1.41 2.52 -7.71
N ILE A 66 1.16 2.70 -6.42
CA ILE A 66 1.07 1.60 -5.46
C ILE A 66 -0.40 1.32 -5.16
N GLU A 67 -0.81 0.07 -5.33
CA GLU A 67 -2.14 -0.42 -4.99
C GLU A 67 -2.00 -1.61 -4.02
N ILE A 68 -2.77 -1.61 -2.95
CA ILE A 68 -2.77 -2.68 -1.95
C ILE A 68 -4.17 -3.28 -1.86
N ALA A 69 -4.25 -4.61 -1.79
CA ALA A 69 -5.46 -5.36 -1.47
C ALA A 69 -5.27 -6.11 -0.14
N LEU A 70 -6.36 -6.33 0.57
CA LEU A 70 -6.36 -7.07 1.83
C LEU A 70 -7.40 -8.20 1.78
N TYR A 71 -6.96 -9.39 2.14
CA TYR A 71 -7.79 -10.57 2.36
C TYR A 71 -7.58 -11.07 3.78
N GLU A 72 -8.63 -11.66 4.32
CA GLU A 72 -8.52 -12.55 5.46
C GLU A 72 -9.00 -13.95 5.08
N TYR A 73 -8.44 -14.95 5.72
CA TYR A 73 -8.85 -16.35 5.57
C TYR A 73 -8.70 -17.09 6.90
N GLY A 74 -9.27 -18.28 7.02
CA GLY A 74 -9.12 -19.11 8.21
C GLY A 74 -9.97 -18.65 9.42
N ASN A 75 -10.99 -17.82 9.22
CA ASN A 75 -11.83 -17.32 10.30
C ASN A 75 -13.20 -18.03 10.29
N ASP A 76 -13.57 -18.70 11.37
CA ASP A 76 -14.85 -19.40 11.50
C ASP A 76 -16.09 -18.50 11.46
N GLY A 77 -15.92 -17.21 11.63
CA GLY A 77 -16.97 -16.21 11.41
C GLY A 77 -17.29 -15.98 9.93
N LEU A 78 -16.47 -16.54 9.01
CA LEU A 78 -16.66 -16.43 7.58
C LEU A 78 -17.43 -17.65 7.03
N SER A 79 -18.05 -17.49 5.86
CA SER A 79 -18.84 -18.54 5.23
C SER A 79 -17.96 -19.69 4.72
N SER A 80 -18.28 -20.92 5.13
CA SER A 80 -17.66 -22.14 4.60
C SER A 80 -17.93 -22.33 3.10
N ALA A 81 -19.07 -21.84 2.59
CA ALA A 81 -19.37 -21.84 1.16
C ALA A 81 -18.37 -20.97 0.35
N ASN A 82 -17.72 -20.02 1.00
CA ASN A 82 -16.64 -19.20 0.43
C ASN A 82 -15.25 -19.66 0.90
N ASN A 83 -15.11 -20.90 1.37
CA ASN A 83 -13.85 -21.45 1.88
C ASN A 83 -13.23 -20.62 3.02
N PHE A 84 -14.05 -20.01 3.88
CA PHE A 84 -13.60 -19.15 4.98
C PHE A 84 -12.70 -17.99 4.53
N ILE A 85 -13.03 -17.38 3.37
CA ILE A 85 -12.27 -16.30 2.75
C ILE A 85 -13.14 -15.05 2.62
N ARG A 86 -12.56 -13.89 2.91
CA ARG A 86 -13.15 -12.60 2.61
C ARG A 86 -12.14 -11.66 1.96
N GLN A 87 -12.51 -11.05 0.83
CA GLN A 87 -11.83 -9.88 0.32
C GLN A 87 -12.21 -8.68 1.19
N VAL A 88 -11.30 -8.24 2.04
CA VAL A 88 -11.51 -7.14 3.00
C VAL A 88 -11.42 -5.78 2.30
N ALA A 89 -10.45 -5.66 1.37
CA ALA A 89 -10.32 -4.51 0.48
C ALA A 89 -9.80 -4.94 -0.90
N PRO A 90 -10.34 -4.36 -2.00
CA PRO A 90 -9.79 -4.58 -3.34
C PRO A 90 -8.45 -3.86 -3.51
N LEU A 91 -7.77 -4.08 -4.64
CA LEU A 91 -6.62 -3.25 -5.02
C LEU A 91 -7.03 -1.78 -5.07
N THR A 92 -6.41 -0.98 -4.24
CA THR A 92 -6.72 0.44 -4.07
C THR A 92 -5.49 1.26 -3.73
N THR A 93 -5.50 2.52 -4.13
CA THR A 93 -4.54 3.55 -3.72
C THR A 93 -4.93 4.24 -2.41
N ASP A 94 -6.14 3.97 -1.90
CA ASP A 94 -6.64 4.53 -0.64
C ASP A 94 -5.99 3.82 0.56
N LEU A 95 -4.85 4.33 1.00
CA LEU A 95 -4.07 3.75 2.08
C LEU A 95 -4.77 3.84 3.45
N ASP A 96 -5.64 4.84 3.63
CA ASP A 96 -6.43 4.99 4.85
C ASP A 96 -7.53 3.92 4.93
N LEU A 97 -8.11 3.54 3.79
CA LEU A 97 -9.04 2.41 3.73
C LEU A 97 -8.35 1.10 4.11
N ILE A 98 -7.15 0.86 3.58
CA ILE A 98 -6.36 -0.35 3.95
C ILE A 98 -6.08 -0.38 5.44
N SER A 99 -5.63 0.75 6.02
CA SER A 99 -5.37 0.86 7.46
C SER A 99 -6.65 0.63 8.28
N GLU A 100 -7.77 1.28 7.93
CA GLU A 100 -9.06 1.08 8.59
C GLU A 100 -9.46 -0.40 8.62
N LYS A 101 -9.43 -1.04 7.45
CA LYS A 101 -9.83 -2.45 7.31
C LYS A 101 -8.91 -3.39 8.07
N LEU A 102 -7.60 -3.14 8.05
CA LEU A 102 -6.63 -3.93 8.80
C LEU A 102 -6.86 -3.82 10.32
N PHE A 103 -7.11 -2.60 10.83
CA PHE A 103 -7.41 -2.39 12.25
C PHE A 103 -8.75 -2.99 12.69
N ALA A 104 -9.67 -3.21 11.77
CA ALA A 104 -10.95 -3.85 12.02
C ALA A 104 -10.89 -5.38 12.07
N LEU A 105 -9.80 -6.02 11.62
CA LEU A 105 -9.67 -7.48 11.66
C LEU A 105 -9.71 -8.01 13.10
N ARG A 106 -10.35 -9.15 13.25
CA ARG A 106 -10.45 -9.91 14.51
C ARG A 106 -10.22 -11.38 14.19
N THR A 107 -9.50 -12.07 15.06
CA THR A 107 -9.22 -13.49 14.94
C THR A 107 -10.38 -14.33 15.52
N ASN A 108 -10.62 -15.49 14.94
CA ASN A 108 -11.62 -16.44 15.41
C ASN A 108 -11.45 -17.80 14.72
N GLY A 109 -11.34 -18.90 15.48
CA GLY A 109 -11.33 -20.28 15.03
C GLY A 109 -10.50 -20.56 13.80
N GLY A 110 -10.77 -21.60 13.04
CA GLY A 110 -10.51 -21.59 11.67
C GLY A 110 -10.22 -22.85 10.88
N SER A 111 -10.46 -22.73 9.58
CA SER A 111 -10.05 -23.66 8.53
C SER A 111 -9.27 -22.86 7.48
N GLU A 112 -7.95 -23.07 7.44
CA GLU A 112 -7.00 -22.17 6.78
C GLU A 112 -6.65 -22.69 5.38
N TYR A 113 -7.42 -22.30 4.37
CA TYR A 113 -7.30 -22.82 3.00
C TYR A 113 -6.41 -21.93 2.12
N CYS A 114 -5.09 -22.09 2.27
CA CYS A 114 -4.07 -21.31 1.55
C CYS A 114 -4.25 -21.35 0.02
N GLY A 115 -4.45 -22.53 -0.55
CA GLY A 115 -4.69 -22.69 -1.98
C GLY A 115 -5.93 -21.94 -2.46
N ALA A 116 -7.00 -21.96 -1.67
CA ALA A 116 -8.25 -21.30 -2.02
C ALA A 116 -8.15 -19.78 -1.97
N VAL A 117 -7.51 -19.19 -0.97
CA VAL A 117 -7.34 -17.74 -0.88
C VAL A 117 -6.41 -17.21 -1.98
N ILE A 118 -5.33 -17.93 -2.32
CA ILE A 118 -4.45 -17.56 -3.46
C ILE A 118 -5.26 -17.58 -4.75
N GLN A 119 -6.01 -18.65 -5.02
CA GLN A 119 -6.82 -18.75 -6.24
C GLN A 119 -7.87 -17.64 -6.31
N ASN A 120 -8.52 -17.31 -5.19
CA ASN A 120 -9.50 -16.24 -5.11
C ASN A 120 -8.86 -14.90 -5.44
N ALA A 121 -7.73 -14.54 -4.82
CA ALA A 121 -7.02 -13.30 -5.06
C ALA A 121 -6.56 -13.15 -6.53
N VAL A 122 -6.07 -14.24 -7.15
CA VAL A 122 -5.67 -14.23 -8.57
C VAL A 122 -6.85 -13.97 -9.48
N LYS A 123 -8.02 -14.56 -9.20
CA LYS A 123 -9.21 -14.48 -10.07
C LYS A 123 -10.02 -13.20 -9.91
N THR A 124 -10.09 -12.65 -8.70
CA THR A 124 -11.06 -11.59 -8.37
C THR A 124 -10.43 -10.19 -8.34
N LEU A 125 -9.14 -10.07 -8.06
CA LEU A 125 -8.45 -8.78 -8.10
C LEU A 125 -8.23 -8.30 -9.53
N LYS A 126 -8.35 -6.99 -9.72
CA LYS A 126 -8.09 -6.34 -11.01
C LYS A 126 -6.59 -6.08 -11.17
N TRP A 127 -5.85 -7.15 -11.40
CA TRP A 127 -4.42 -7.06 -11.69
C TRP A 127 -4.18 -6.35 -13.01
N ASN A 128 -3.17 -5.48 -13.03
CA ASN A 128 -2.76 -4.78 -14.25
C ASN A 128 -1.88 -5.69 -15.14
N ASP A 129 -1.83 -5.42 -16.45
CA ASP A 129 -1.11 -6.24 -17.44
C ASP A 129 0.09 -5.54 -18.07
N GLY A 130 0.57 -4.43 -17.47
CA GLY A 130 1.74 -3.71 -17.95
C GLY A 130 3.03 -4.53 -17.81
N ASN A 131 3.95 -4.40 -18.77
CA ASN A 131 5.20 -5.18 -18.76
C ASN A 131 6.15 -4.82 -17.59
N ALA A 132 6.02 -3.61 -17.06
CA ALA A 132 6.81 -3.12 -15.94
C ALA A 132 6.05 -3.15 -14.61
N ASP A 133 4.87 -3.79 -14.57
CA ASP A 133 4.10 -3.92 -13.34
C ASP A 133 4.70 -5.00 -12.45
N MET A 134 4.78 -4.72 -11.16
CA MET A 134 5.17 -5.67 -10.14
C MET A 134 3.94 -6.14 -9.37
N LYS A 135 3.58 -7.42 -9.52
CA LYS A 135 2.40 -8.02 -8.91
C LYS A 135 2.81 -9.04 -7.86
N LEU A 136 2.42 -8.81 -6.61
CA LEU A 136 2.89 -9.56 -5.45
C LEU A 136 1.71 -10.07 -4.62
N ILE A 137 1.74 -11.34 -4.26
CA ILE A 137 0.95 -11.92 -3.18
C ILE A 137 1.88 -12.19 -2.01
N TYR A 138 1.49 -11.77 -0.81
CA TYR A 138 2.05 -12.20 0.47
C TYR A 138 0.97 -12.97 1.21
N ILE A 139 1.22 -14.24 1.47
CA ILE A 139 0.35 -15.08 2.30
C ILE A 139 1.06 -15.42 3.59
N ALA A 140 0.40 -15.15 4.73
CA ALA A 140 0.94 -15.38 6.06
C ALA A 140 -0.04 -16.18 6.91
N GLY A 141 0.48 -17.20 7.61
CA GLY A 141 -0.28 -18.12 8.47
C GLY A 141 0.65 -19.18 9.08
N ASN A 142 0.09 -20.17 9.77
CA ASN A 142 0.85 -21.19 10.48
C ASN A 142 0.38 -22.64 10.23
N GLU A 143 -0.74 -22.84 9.55
CA GLU A 143 -1.33 -24.16 9.33
C GLU A 143 -0.76 -24.84 8.07
N PRO A 144 -1.03 -26.16 7.85
CA PRO A 144 -0.58 -26.86 6.66
C PRO A 144 -1.01 -26.18 5.37
N PHE A 145 -0.04 -25.86 4.52
CA PHE A 145 -0.26 -25.07 3.29
C PHE A 145 -1.15 -25.81 2.27
N ASN A 146 -1.27 -27.12 2.41
CA ASN A 146 -2.07 -28.00 1.54
C ASN A 146 -3.50 -28.23 2.04
N GLN A 147 -3.94 -27.56 3.10
CA GLN A 147 -5.31 -27.66 3.60
C GLN A 147 -6.34 -27.20 2.57
N GLY A 148 -7.52 -27.82 2.63
CA GLY A 148 -8.71 -27.41 1.90
C GLY A 148 -8.86 -28.00 0.51
N PRO A 149 -9.93 -27.61 -0.20
CA PRO A 149 -10.33 -28.27 -1.45
C PRO A 149 -9.51 -27.82 -2.68
N ILE A 150 -8.74 -26.74 -2.60
CA ILE A 150 -7.98 -26.19 -3.72
C ILE A 150 -6.49 -26.48 -3.55
N ASN A 151 -5.93 -27.21 -4.52
CA ASN A 151 -4.50 -27.50 -4.53
C ASN A 151 -3.67 -26.21 -4.69
N TYR A 152 -2.85 -25.89 -3.67
CA TYR A 152 -2.03 -24.66 -3.70
C TYR A 152 -1.05 -24.64 -4.87
N LYS A 153 -0.55 -25.81 -5.34
CA LYS A 153 0.39 -25.89 -6.46
C LYS A 153 -0.25 -25.42 -7.76
N GLU A 154 -1.53 -25.76 -7.97
CA GLU A 154 -2.31 -25.29 -9.12
C GLU A 154 -2.64 -23.80 -9.00
N ALA A 155 -3.05 -23.33 -7.81
CA ALA A 155 -3.34 -21.94 -7.56
C ALA A 155 -2.12 -21.04 -7.81
N ILE A 156 -0.93 -21.47 -7.35
CA ILE A 156 0.33 -20.75 -7.56
C ILE A 156 0.78 -20.81 -9.03
N SER A 157 0.61 -21.95 -9.71
CA SER A 157 0.90 -22.05 -11.14
C SER A 157 0.06 -21.06 -11.94
N HIS A 158 -1.21 -20.92 -11.59
CA HIS A 158 -2.10 -19.93 -12.21
C HIS A 158 -1.70 -18.49 -11.87
N ALA A 159 -1.22 -18.21 -10.66
CA ALA A 159 -0.66 -16.90 -10.30
C ALA A 159 0.52 -16.55 -11.22
N LEU A 160 1.48 -17.45 -11.40
CA LEU A 160 2.64 -17.21 -12.26
C LEU A 160 2.30 -17.01 -13.73
N THR A 161 1.31 -17.73 -14.25
CA THR A 161 0.81 -17.51 -15.63
C THR A 161 0.40 -16.05 -15.82
N ASN A 162 -0.12 -15.40 -14.77
CA ASN A 162 -0.50 -14.00 -14.75
C ASN A 162 0.65 -13.07 -14.27
N LYS A 163 1.88 -13.56 -14.18
CA LYS A 163 3.06 -12.82 -13.68
C LYS A 163 2.87 -12.28 -12.25
N ILE A 164 2.13 -13.01 -11.41
CA ILE A 164 1.92 -12.69 -10.00
C ILE A 164 2.85 -13.57 -9.18
N TYR A 165 3.79 -12.96 -8.45
CA TYR A 165 4.75 -13.65 -7.60
C TYR A 165 4.14 -13.91 -6.23
N VAL A 166 4.35 -15.13 -5.70
CA VAL A 166 3.77 -15.52 -4.41
C VAL A 166 4.87 -15.68 -3.37
N ASN A 167 4.83 -14.85 -2.34
CA ASN A 167 5.70 -14.91 -1.18
C ASN A 167 4.94 -15.56 -0.03
N THR A 168 5.60 -16.43 0.71
CA THR A 168 5.01 -17.13 1.84
C THR A 168 5.70 -16.78 3.14
N ILE A 169 4.91 -16.58 4.20
CA ILE A 169 5.38 -16.18 5.53
C ILE A 169 4.78 -17.15 6.55
N LEU A 170 5.60 -18.09 7.01
CA LEU A 170 5.22 -19.02 8.06
C LEU A 170 5.36 -18.34 9.43
N CYS A 171 4.24 -18.26 10.15
CA CYS A 171 4.18 -17.75 11.51
C CYS A 171 4.47 -18.89 12.50
N GLY A 172 5.72 -18.99 12.96
CA GLY A 172 6.13 -20.10 13.82
C GLY A 172 7.64 -20.16 13.99
N SER A 173 8.17 -21.36 14.04
CA SER A 173 9.61 -21.62 14.18
C SER A 173 10.16 -22.42 12.99
N ASN A 174 11.49 -22.43 12.86
CA ASN A 174 12.18 -23.26 11.85
C ASN A 174 12.06 -24.77 12.08
N TYR A 175 11.40 -25.20 13.14
CA TYR A 175 11.13 -26.60 13.48
C TYR A 175 9.67 -26.98 13.29
N HIS A 176 8.89 -26.15 12.60
CA HIS A 176 7.49 -26.39 12.30
C HIS A 176 7.35 -27.48 11.25
N ASP A 177 6.41 -28.40 11.43
CA ASP A 177 6.21 -29.53 10.49
C ASP A 177 5.78 -29.06 9.10
N GLU A 178 5.08 -27.91 9.01
CA GLU A 178 4.56 -27.29 7.79
C GLU A 178 5.62 -26.52 6.99
N LEU A 179 6.84 -26.39 7.53
CA LEU A 179 7.92 -25.61 6.92
C LEU A 179 8.15 -25.93 5.43
N GLN A 180 8.11 -27.22 5.09
CA GLN A 180 8.44 -27.69 3.73
C GLN A 180 7.40 -27.25 2.71
N GLU A 181 6.12 -27.25 3.06
CA GLU A 181 5.03 -26.86 2.16
C GLU A 181 5.00 -25.35 1.94
N TRP A 182 5.21 -24.55 3.00
CA TRP A 182 5.34 -23.11 2.89
C TRP A 182 6.54 -22.70 2.03
N LYS A 183 7.66 -23.40 2.16
CA LYS A 183 8.86 -23.21 1.35
C LYS A 183 8.63 -23.64 -0.11
N ASP A 184 7.96 -24.77 -0.34
CA ASP A 184 7.57 -25.21 -1.70
C ASP A 184 6.66 -24.19 -2.36
N GLY A 185 5.69 -23.63 -1.62
CA GLY A 185 4.81 -22.57 -2.11
C GLY A 185 5.56 -21.35 -2.62
N ALA A 186 6.49 -20.81 -1.84
CA ALA A 186 7.32 -19.68 -2.27
C ALA A 186 8.20 -20.01 -3.48
N THR A 187 8.83 -21.19 -3.47
CA THR A 187 9.69 -21.66 -4.57
C THR A 187 8.89 -21.74 -5.88
N ARG A 188 7.72 -22.36 -5.85
CA ARG A 188 6.80 -22.43 -7.00
C ARG A 188 6.32 -21.06 -7.44
N GLY A 189 6.05 -20.17 -6.49
CA GLY A 189 5.60 -18.81 -6.72
C GLY A 189 6.69 -17.86 -7.19
N GLN A 190 7.94 -18.34 -7.35
CA GLN A 190 9.13 -17.51 -7.65
C GLN A 190 9.29 -16.31 -6.71
N GLY A 191 8.70 -16.43 -5.52
CA GLY A 191 8.79 -15.47 -4.45
C GLY A 191 9.82 -15.86 -3.39
N LYS A 192 9.65 -15.31 -2.20
CA LYS A 192 10.49 -15.54 -1.03
C LYS A 192 9.72 -16.26 0.06
N PHE A 193 10.42 -17.12 0.78
CA PHE A 193 9.92 -17.78 1.99
C PHE A 193 10.54 -17.14 3.21
N PHE A 194 9.70 -16.86 4.21
CA PHE A 194 10.13 -16.32 5.51
C PHE A 194 9.48 -17.12 6.64
N VAL A 195 10.21 -17.18 7.75
CA VAL A 195 9.65 -17.63 9.04
C VAL A 195 9.70 -16.44 9.98
N ILE A 196 8.59 -16.11 10.62
CA ILE A 196 8.50 -15.04 11.61
C ILE A 196 7.94 -15.57 12.92
N ASN A 197 8.42 -15.01 14.03
CA ASN A 197 7.75 -15.20 15.32
C ASN A 197 6.63 -14.17 15.44
N SER A 198 5.39 -14.59 15.17
CA SER A 198 4.20 -13.74 15.25
C SER A 198 3.94 -13.18 16.65
N ASP A 199 4.35 -13.91 17.70
CA ASP A 199 4.13 -13.51 19.10
C ASP A 199 5.19 -12.53 19.62
N LYS A 200 6.22 -12.27 18.81
CA LYS A 200 7.27 -11.32 19.19
C LYS A 200 6.71 -9.90 19.26
N VAL A 201 6.80 -9.31 20.44
CA VAL A 201 6.49 -7.90 20.63
C VAL A 201 7.47 -7.05 19.83
N LEU A 202 6.94 -6.22 18.93
CA LEU A 202 7.76 -5.34 18.11
C LEU A 202 8.37 -4.23 18.96
N SER A 203 9.68 -4.09 18.87
CA SER A 203 10.37 -2.96 19.47
C SER A 203 10.53 -1.84 18.45
N TYR A 204 10.28 -0.62 18.89
CA TYR A 204 10.50 0.58 18.08
C TYR A 204 11.71 1.34 18.63
N ILE A 205 12.41 2.02 17.73
CA ILE A 205 13.50 2.93 18.11
C ILE A 205 12.92 4.34 18.09
N ASP A 206 12.77 4.93 19.26
CA ASP A 206 12.43 6.33 19.38
C ASP A 206 13.60 7.21 18.96
N THR A 207 13.31 8.26 18.21
CA THR A 207 14.33 9.15 17.70
C THR A 207 14.10 10.59 18.18
N PRO A 208 15.14 11.43 18.23
CA PRO A 208 14.98 12.83 18.59
C PRO A 208 14.14 13.64 17.59
N TYR A 209 13.85 13.08 16.41
CA TYR A 209 13.12 13.74 15.33
C TYR A 209 11.61 13.47 15.35
N ASP A 210 11.16 12.46 16.09
CA ASP A 210 9.78 11.97 16.03
C ASP A 210 8.75 13.04 16.44
N ARG A 211 9.06 13.82 17.49
CA ARG A 211 8.18 14.89 17.94
C ARG A 211 8.02 16.03 16.93
N ASP A 212 9.08 16.36 16.21
CA ASP A 212 9.03 17.44 15.23
C ASP A 212 8.28 16.99 13.97
N ILE A 213 8.42 15.71 13.56
CA ILE A 213 7.62 15.13 12.49
C ILE A 213 6.13 15.08 12.88
N ASP A 214 5.81 14.75 14.12
CA ASP A 214 4.41 14.74 14.60
C ASP A 214 3.79 16.14 14.60
N LYS A 215 4.52 17.17 15.01
CA LYS A 215 4.04 18.57 14.88
C LYS A 215 3.75 18.96 13.44
N LEU A 216 4.61 18.52 12.50
CA LEU A 216 4.40 18.75 11.07
C LEU A 216 3.18 17.98 10.54
N ASN A 217 2.82 16.83 11.14
CA ASN A 217 1.61 16.10 10.77
C ASN A 217 0.35 16.92 11.02
N GLN A 218 0.25 17.64 12.12
CA GLN A 218 -0.89 18.51 12.39
C GLN A 218 -1.02 19.60 11.32
N GLN A 219 0.09 20.28 11.00
CA GLN A 219 0.12 21.28 9.93
C GLN A 219 -0.22 20.66 8.56
N LEU A 220 0.30 19.47 8.27
CA LEU A 220 0.00 18.74 7.04
C LEU A 220 -1.50 18.44 6.93
N ASN A 221 -2.13 17.96 8.01
CA ASN A 221 -3.55 17.69 8.05
C ASN A 221 -4.40 18.92 7.76
N ASP A 222 -3.98 20.12 8.20
CA ASP A 222 -4.68 21.37 7.96
C ASP A 222 -4.62 21.84 6.49
N THR A 223 -3.74 21.24 5.70
CA THR A 223 -3.68 21.51 4.25
C THR A 223 -4.66 20.68 3.44
N TYR A 224 -5.20 19.58 4.00
CA TYR A 224 -6.21 18.76 3.32
C TYR A 224 -7.60 19.35 3.54
N ILE A 225 -8.29 19.66 2.45
CA ILE A 225 -9.60 20.33 2.46
C ILE A 225 -10.61 19.47 1.74
N GLY A 226 -11.50 18.85 2.52
CA GLY A 226 -12.49 17.93 2.01
C GLY A 226 -13.56 18.62 1.19
N TYR A 227 -13.90 18.06 0.03
CA TYR A 227 -14.99 18.50 -0.84
C TYR A 227 -15.98 17.36 -1.11
N GLY A 228 -17.18 17.73 -1.54
CA GLY A 228 -18.24 16.79 -1.83
C GLY A 228 -18.74 15.99 -0.60
N LYS A 229 -19.61 15.05 -0.84
CA LYS A 229 -20.23 14.23 0.23
C LYS A 229 -19.19 13.42 1.03
N LYS A 230 -18.15 12.93 0.36
CA LYS A 230 -17.12 12.09 0.97
C LYS A 230 -16.04 12.89 1.71
N GLY A 231 -15.88 14.19 1.42
CA GLY A 231 -14.77 14.99 1.94
C GLY A 231 -14.70 15.00 3.46
N LYS A 232 -15.86 15.19 4.13
CA LYS A 232 -15.94 15.19 5.60
C LYS A 232 -15.60 13.83 6.21
N GLU A 233 -16.18 12.75 5.66
CA GLU A 233 -15.93 11.38 6.15
C GLU A 233 -14.47 10.98 5.99
N LYS A 234 -13.87 11.27 4.83
CA LYS A 234 -12.46 10.96 4.54
C LYS A 234 -11.50 11.78 5.40
N LYS A 235 -11.84 13.04 5.72
CA LYS A 235 -11.07 13.85 6.66
C LYS A 235 -11.07 13.25 8.07
N ILE A 236 -12.22 12.76 8.54
CA ILE A 236 -12.32 12.04 9.81
C ILE A 236 -11.51 10.75 9.75
N MET A 237 -11.63 9.97 8.66
CA MET A 237 -10.85 8.75 8.46
C MET A 237 -9.35 9.03 8.53
N GLN A 238 -8.83 10.05 7.85
CA GLN A 238 -7.43 10.46 7.89
C GLN A 238 -6.95 10.64 9.35
N THR A 239 -7.71 11.37 10.16
CA THR A 239 -7.39 11.62 11.56
C THR A 239 -7.48 10.33 12.39
N THR A 240 -8.49 9.50 12.15
CA THR A 240 -8.66 8.20 12.83
C THR A 240 -7.46 7.29 12.56
N GLN A 241 -6.96 7.26 11.31
CA GLN A 241 -5.80 6.44 11.00
C GLN A 241 -4.49 6.99 11.62
N ASP A 242 -4.38 8.30 11.86
CA ASP A 242 -3.28 8.87 12.66
C ASP A 242 -3.32 8.33 14.10
N TYR A 243 -4.50 8.26 14.75
CA TYR A 243 -4.68 7.66 16.07
C TYR A 243 -4.41 6.15 16.08
N ASN A 244 -4.86 5.43 15.06
CA ASN A 244 -4.58 4.00 14.94
C ASN A 244 -3.07 3.72 14.89
N ALA A 245 -2.32 4.49 14.10
CA ALA A 245 -0.87 4.37 14.04
C ALA A 245 -0.21 4.72 15.39
N GLU A 246 -0.67 5.79 16.06
CA GLU A 246 -0.19 6.21 17.38
C GLU A 246 -0.47 5.16 18.45
N SER A 247 -1.59 4.46 18.39
CA SER A 247 -1.93 3.38 19.34
C SER A 247 -0.94 2.22 19.33
N LYS A 248 -0.15 2.07 18.26
CA LYS A 248 0.94 1.09 18.18
C LYS A 248 2.24 1.66 18.77
N SER A 249 2.62 2.86 18.35
CA SER A 249 3.75 3.62 18.91
C SER A 249 3.85 4.99 18.23
N MET A 250 4.59 5.93 18.87
CA MET A 250 4.96 7.19 18.24
C MET A 250 5.77 6.94 16.95
N ALA A 251 6.68 5.99 16.95
CA ALA A 251 7.47 5.65 15.78
C ALA A 251 6.59 5.17 14.60
N ASN A 252 5.53 4.38 14.86
CA ASN A 252 4.58 3.96 13.83
C ASN A 252 3.76 5.14 13.29
N LYS A 253 3.32 6.06 14.15
CA LYS A 253 2.68 7.31 13.73
C LYS A 253 3.59 8.11 12.80
N VAL A 254 4.87 8.25 13.13
CA VAL A 254 5.86 8.95 12.31
C VAL A 254 6.05 8.26 10.95
N GLU A 255 6.10 6.94 10.89
CA GLU A 255 6.15 6.20 9.61
C GLU A 255 4.93 6.50 8.73
N ARG A 256 3.73 6.61 9.32
CA ARG A 256 2.53 7.05 8.62
C ARG A 256 2.67 8.49 8.10
N VAL A 257 3.16 9.41 8.93
CA VAL A 257 3.38 10.82 8.50
C VAL A 257 4.33 10.88 7.31
N VAL A 258 5.41 10.11 7.35
CA VAL A 258 6.35 9.99 6.22
C VAL A 258 5.64 9.44 4.96
N SER A 259 4.76 8.44 5.09
CA SER A 259 3.97 7.94 3.96
C SER A 259 3.02 9.01 3.40
N LYS A 260 2.34 9.78 4.29
CA LYS A 260 1.44 10.87 3.90
C LYS A 260 2.14 12.01 3.16
N SER A 261 3.42 12.26 3.46
CA SER A 261 4.21 13.30 2.82
C SER A 261 4.71 12.95 1.41
N LYS A 262 4.48 11.72 0.95
CA LYS A 262 4.96 11.21 -0.35
C LYS A 262 3.85 11.20 -1.40
N GLY A 263 4.25 11.14 -2.67
CA GLY A 263 3.34 11.09 -3.81
C GLY A 263 2.40 9.88 -3.88
N VAL A 264 2.65 8.84 -3.06
CA VAL A 264 1.77 7.68 -2.93
C VAL A 264 0.45 8.01 -2.22
N TYR A 265 0.45 9.02 -1.35
CA TYR A 265 -0.74 9.45 -0.60
C TYR A 265 -1.51 10.51 -1.38
N LYS A 266 -2.32 10.05 -2.36
CA LYS A 266 -3.14 10.90 -3.24
C LYS A 266 -4.60 10.82 -2.86
N ASN A 267 -5.24 11.97 -2.74
CA ASN A 267 -6.59 12.10 -2.23
C ASN A 267 -7.52 12.95 -3.12
N ALA A 268 -7.26 12.98 -4.43
CA ALA A 268 -8.01 13.79 -5.38
C ALA A 268 -9.53 13.49 -5.43
N GLU A 269 -9.97 12.34 -4.88
CA GLU A 269 -11.38 11.98 -4.78
C GLU A 269 -12.14 12.75 -3.68
N TRP A 270 -11.42 13.33 -2.71
CA TRP A 270 -12.03 14.01 -1.58
C TRP A 270 -11.30 15.28 -1.11
N ASP A 271 -10.04 15.46 -1.48
CA ASP A 271 -9.23 16.64 -1.16
C ASP A 271 -9.16 17.58 -2.37
N ILE A 272 -9.60 18.81 -2.20
CA ILE A 272 -9.69 19.76 -3.30
C ILE A 272 -8.32 20.23 -3.79
N VAL A 273 -7.29 20.19 -2.94
CA VAL A 273 -5.91 20.58 -3.31
C VAL A 273 -5.33 19.55 -4.27
N ASP A 274 -5.47 18.25 -3.97
CA ASP A 274 -5.04 17.18 -4.87
C ASP A 274 -5.88 17.16 -6.15
N LYS A 275 -7.20 17.40 -6.03
CA LYS A 275 -8.11 17.51 -7.20
C LYS A 275 -7.67 18.60 -8.15
N TYR A 276 -7.30 19.75 -7.62
CA TYR A 276 -6.82 20.88 -8.41
C TYR A 276 -5.48 20.61 -9.09
N LYS A 277 -4.56 19.92 -8.40
CA LYS A 277 -3.28 19.49 -8.99
C LYS A 277 -3.49 18.55 -10.18
N ASP A 278 -4.43 17.62 -10.06
CA ASP A 278 -4.73 16.67 -11.13
C ASP A 278 -5.48 17.31 -12.30
N ASN A 279 -6.47 18.17 -12.00
CA ASN A 279 -7.28 18.85 -13.00
C ASN A 279 -7.78 20.21 -12.51
N PRO A 280 -7.07 21.30 -12.80
CA PRO A 280 -7.48 22.64 -12.36
C PRO A 280 -8.86 23.08 -12.86
N SER A 281 -9.31 22.60 -14.04
CA SER A 281 -10.60 22.98 -14.60
C SER A 281 -11.79 22.28 -13.89
N ALA A 282 -11.57 21.15 -13.22
CA ALA A 282 -12.63 20.42 -12.53
C ALA A 282 -13.31 21.25 -11.42
N ILE A 283 -12.60 22.22 -10.84
CA ILE A 283 -13.16 23.07 -9.76
C ILE A 283 -14.13 24.12 -10.33
N GLN A 284 -13.92 24.56 -11.57
CA GLN A 284 -14.81 25.54 -12.21
C GLN A 284 -16.19 24.98 -12.54
N THR A 285 -16.28 23.65 -12.66
CA THR A 285 -17.52 22.91 -12.98
C THR A 285 -18.14 22.24 -11.77
N MET A 286 -17.54 22.44 -10.56
CA MET A 286 -18.02 21.85 -9.32
C MET A 286 -19.29 22.57 -8.84
N GLU A 287 -20.32 21.81 -8.46
CA GLU A 287 -21.55 22.36 -7.90
C GLU A 287 -21.27 23.08 -6.56
N SER A 288 -22.03 24.14 -6.28
CA SER A 288 -21.82 24.96 -5.07
C SER A 288 -21.92 24.17 -3.78
N GLU A 289 -22.77 23.14 -3.76
CA GLU A 289 -23.00 22.23 -2.64
C GLU A 289 -21.81 21.31 -2.37
N GLU A 290 -20.97 21.06 -3.38
CA GLU A 290 -19.77 20.23 -3.28
C GLU A 290 -18.55 21.02 -2.81
N LEU A 291 -18.60 22.35 -2.95
CA LEU A 291 -17.50 23.21 -2.51
C LEU A 291 -17.35 23.19 -0.98
N PRO A 292 -16.12 23.10 -0.47
CA PRO A 292 -15.86 23.25 0.96
C PRO A 292 -16.24 24.66 1.43
N GLU A 293 -16.58 24.78 2.72
CA GLU A 293 -17.03 26.06 3.32
C GLU A 293 -16.02 27.20 3.10
N GLU A 294 -14.73 26.86 3.13
CA GLU A 294 -13.62 27.80 2.92
C GLU A 294 -13.63 28.45 1.51
N LEU A 295 -14.31 27.84 0.56
CA LEU A 295 -14.39 28.29 -0.83
C LEU A 295 -15.73 28.91 -1.22
N LYS A 296 -16.78 28.75 -0.40
CA LYS A 296 -18.09 29.34 -0.67
C LYS A 296 -18.01 30.86 -0.76
N GLY A 297 -18.64 31.40 -1.80
CA GLY A 297 -18.68 32.84 -2.04
C GLY A 297 -17.37 33.45 -2.58
N LYS A 298 -16.33 32.66 -2.84
CA LYS A 298 -15.11 33.14 -3.49
C LYS A 298 -15.27 33.19 -5.01
N SER A 299 -14.67 34.19 -5.64
CA SER A 299 -14.55 34.22 -7.10
C SER A 299 -13.62 33.09 -7.59
N PRO A 300 -13.69 32.67 -8.86
CA PRO A 300 -12.79 31.66 -9.42
C PRO A 300 -11.30 31.98 -9.21
N LYS A 301 -10.92 33.26 -9.28
CA LYS A 301 -9.55 33.71 -9.03
C LYS A 301 -9.16 33.51 -7.57
N GLN A 302 -10.00 33.92 -6.63
CA GLN A 302 -9.76 33.76 -5.18
C GLN A 302 -9.71 32.27 -4.79
N THR A 303 -10.56 31.45 -5.41
CA THR A 303 -10.53 29.99 -5.21
C THR A 303 -9.20 29.39 -5.65
N ALA A 304 -8.74 29.74 -6.84
CA ALA A 304 -7.45 29.27 -7.36
C ALA A 304 -6.28 29.72 -6.48
N GLU A 305 -6.25 30.98 -6.08
CA GLU A 305 -5.21 31.55 -5.19
C GLU A 305 -5.19 30.82 -3.83
N PHE A 306 -6.35 30.58 -3.23
CA PHE A 306 -6.45 29.84 -1.96
C PHE A 306 -5.91 28.42 -2.08
N ILE A 307 -6.31 27.68 -3.13
CA ILE A 307 -5.86 26.30 -3.34
C ILE A 307 -4.36 26.25 -3.62
N GLN A 308 -3.84 27.17 -4.43
CA GLN A 308 -2.41 27.27 -4.70
C GLN A 308 -1.60 27.58 -3.43
N GLN A 309 -2.12 28.45 -2.57
CA GLN A 309 -1.51 28.73 -1.27
C GLN A 309 -1.45 27.47 -0.41
N LYS A 310 -2.57 26.71 -0.29
CA LYS A 310 -2.60 25.45 0.46
C LYS A 310 -1.70 24.38 -0.14
N SER A 311 -1.60 24.32 -1.47
CA SER A 311 -0.67 23.43 -2.17
C SER A 311 0.79 23.75 -1.82
N LYS A 312 1.15 25.03 -1.83
CA LYS A 312 2.50 25.49 -1.49
C LYS A 312 2.83 25.18 -0.02
N GLU A 313 1.91 25.47 0.90
CA GLU A 313 2.07 25.10 2.32
C GLU A 313 2.34 23.60 2.49
N ARG A 314 1.55 22.77 1.80
CA ARG A 314 1.72 21.30 1.80
C ARG A 314 3.09 20.87 1.30
N ASP A 315 3.54 21.43 0.17
CA ASP A 315 4.83 21.09 -0.42
C ASP A 315 6.01 21.49 0.49
N GLU A 316 5.93 22.64 1.15
CA GLU A 316 6.92 23.07 2.15
C GLU A 316 6.96 22.16 3.38
N ILE A 317 5.80 21.73 3.89
CA ILE A 317 5.69 20.78 5.01
C ILE A 317 6.24 19.43 4.60
N ASN A 318 5.88 18.92 3.42
CA ASN A 318 6.37 17.65 2.90
C ASN A 318 7.89 17.63 2.76
N GLN A 319 8.49 18.75 2.32
CA GLN A 319 9.95 18.86 2.24
C GLN A 319 10.60 18.80 3.64
N LYS A 320 10.04 19.47 4.64
CA LYS A 320 10.54 19.41 6.03
C LYS A 320 10.43 18.00 6.61
N ILE A 321 9.29 17.31 6.37
CA ILE A 321 9.12 15.91 6.79
C ILE A 321 10.16 15.02 6.12
N LYS A 322 10.40 15.18 4.82
CA LYS A 322 11.41 14.43 4.09
C LYS A 322 12.80 14.62 4.70
N ASP A 323 13.22 15.85 4.98
CA ASP A 323 14.54 16.14 5.55
C ASP A 323 14.71 15.53 6.96
N LEU A 324 13.66 15.61 7.79
CA LEU A 324 13.66 14.99 9.12
C LEU A 324 13.62 13.46 9.03
N SER A 325 12.90 12.90 8.07
CA SER A 325 12.82 11.43 7.89
C SER A 325 14.15 10.82 7.47
N LEU A 326 14.96 11.53 6.68
CA LEU A 326 16.32 11.10 6.35
C LEU A 326 17.22 11.04 7.59
N LYS A 327 17.19 12.08 8.43
CA LYS A 327 17.93 12.10 9.69
C LYS A 327 17.46 11.01 10.65
N ARG A 328 16.14 10.80 10.73
CA ARG A 328 15.52 9.72 11.50
C ARG A 328 16.04 8.35 11.05
N GLN A 329 16.05 8.08 9.74
CA GLN A 329 16.52 6.80 9.22
C GLN A 329 17.99 6.56 9.54
N GLN A 330 18.85 7.58 9.36
CA GLN A 330 20.26 7.50 9.72
C GLN A 330 20.47 7.18 11.21
N TYR A 331 19.67 7.77 12.08
CA TYR A 331 19.70 7.47 13.51
C TYR A 331 19.30 6.02 13.79
N ILE A 332 18.19 5.54 13.21
CA ILE A 332 17.72 4.16 13.35
C ILE A 332 18.78 3.16 12.85
N ASP A 333 19.40 3.43 11.70
CA ASP A 333 20.44 2.57 11.12
C ASP A 333 21.66 2.49 12.04
N ALA A 334 22.05 3.61 12.67
CA ALA A 334 23.14 3.65 13.62
C ALA A 334 22.84 2.86 14.90
N GLU A 335 21.63 2.98 15.45
CA GLU A 335 21.19 2.22 16.62
C GLU A 335 21.07 0.72 16.35
N ASN A 336 20.53 0.34 15.18
CA ASN A 336 20.46 -1.07 14.77
C ASN A 336 21.86 -1.71 14.64
N LYS A 337 22.85 -0.98 14.12
CA LYS A 337 24.24 -1.46 14.05
C LYS A 337 24.85 -1.69 15.42
N LYS A 338 24.53 -0.86 16.40
CA LYS A 338 25.03 -1.00 17.79
C LYS A 338 24.41 -2.20 18.51
N SER A 339 23.11 -2.44 18.29
CA SER A 339 22.35 -3.46 19.02
C SER A 339 22.47 -4.88 18.45
N GLY A 340 23.01 -5.04 17.23
CA GLY A 340 23.09 -6.34 16.54
C GLY A 340 21.72 -6.97 16.26
N ASN A 341 20.64 -6.21 16.38
CA ASN A 341 19.28 -6.67 16.21
C ASN A 341 18.91 -6.81 14.73
N ASP A 342 19.10 -7.99 14.18
CA ASP A 342 18.39 -8.40 12.97
C ASP A 342 16.92 -8.66 13.37
N LYS A 343 16.05 -7.77 12.94
CA LYS A 343 14.62 -7.86 13.25
C LYS A 343 14.01 -8.91 12.34
N ASP A 344 13.75 -10.07 12.91
CA ASP A 344 12.96 -11.12 12.30
C ASP A 344 11.48 -10.81 12.57
N ASP A 345 10.85 -10.08 11.66
CA ASP A 345 9.44 -9.70 11.74
C ASP A 345 8.81 -9.58 10.33
N LEU A 346 7.48 -9.52 10.30
CA LEU A 346 6.69 -9.39 9.07
C LEU A 346 7.16 -8.23 8.18
N GLY A 347 7.45 -7.06 8.76
CA GLY A 347 7.89 -5.90 8.01
C GLY A 347 9.21 -6.14 7.29
N LYS A 348 10.19 -6.74 7.97
CA LYS A 348 11.49 -7.07 7.38
C LYS A 348 11.39 -8.12 6.27
N ALA A 349 10.55 -9.14 6.49
CA ALA A 349 10.29 -10.16 5.49
C ALA A 349 9.76 -9.53 4.18
N ILE A 350 8.73 -8.71 4.29
CA ILE A 350 8.13 -8.04 3.13
C ILE A 350 9.12 -7.04 2.49
N GLU A 351 9.81 -6.21 3.29
CA GLU A 351 10.80 -5.25 2.79
C GLU A 351 11.87 -5.93 1.92
N THR A 352 12.45 -7.01 2.43
CA THR A 352 13.52 -7.74 1.73
C THR A 352 13.03 -8.27 0.39
N SER A 353 11.85 -8.90 0.36
CA SER A 353 11.30 -9.48 -0.87
C SER A 353 10.90 -8.41 -1.90
N ILE A 354 10.35 -7.29 -1.46
CA ILE A 354 9.99 -6.15 -2.33
C ILE A 354 11.24 -5.64 -3.06
N ILE A 355 12.31 -5.38 -2.32
CA ILE A 355 13.54 -4.82 -2.90
C ILE A 355 14.16 -5.81 -3.89
N GLU A 356 14.33 -7.09 -3.50
CA GLU A 356 14.97 -8.08 -4.35
C GLU A 356 14.15 -8.37 -5.63
N LEU A 357 12.84 -8.51 -5.52
CA LEU A 357 11.97 -8.70 -6.68
C LEU A 357 11.92 -7.45 -7.56
N GLY A 358 11.84 -6.27 -6.96
CA GLY A 358 11.87 -5.01 -7.68
C GLY A 358 13.12 -4.89 -8.55
N LEU A 359 14.31 -5.17 -7.99
CA LEU A 359 15.57 -5.16 -8.73
C LEU A 359 15.57 -6.20 -9.88
N LYS A 360 15.01 -7.39 -9.65
CA LYS A 360 14.91 -8.44 -10.68
C LYS A 360 14.04 -8.03 -11.87
N ILE A 361 13.00 -7.23 -11.62
CA ILE A 361 12.04 -6.76 -12.66
C ILE A 361 12.53 -5.46 -13.34
N GLY A 362 13.61 -4.85 -12.85
CA GLY A 362 14.20 -3.64 -13.44
C GLY A 362 13.91 -2.34 -12.69
N TYR A 363 13.25 -2.42 -11.52
CA TYR A 363 13.17 -1.27 -10.63
C TYR A 363 14.55 -0.94 -10.05
N LYS A 364 14.74 0.31 -9.69
CA LYS A 364 15.93 0.77 -8.97
C LYS A 364 15.49 1.34 -7.62
N LYS A 365 16.26 1.04 -6.57
CA LYS A 365 16.08 1.71 -5.29
C LYS A 365 16.57 3.15 -5.45
N SER A 366 15.72 4.13 -5.20
CA SER A 366 16.19 5.53 -5.13
C SER A 366 17.18 5.63 -3.97
N GLY A 367 18.35 6.18 -4.22
CA GLY A 367 19.29 6.50 -3.15
C GLY A 367 18.62 7.43 -2.14
N ASN A 368 18.88 7.16 -0.87
CA ASN A 368 18.50 8.07 0.21
C ASN A 368 19.18 9.41 0.02
#